data_e2105bab0233a917b708d05e01ca5216
#
_entry.id   e2105bab0233a917b708d05e01ca5216
#
_cell.length_a   1.000
_cell.length_b   1.000
_cell.length_c   1.000
_cell.angle_alpha   90.00
_cell.angle_beta   90.00
_cell.angle_gamma   90.00
#
_symmetry.space_group_name_H-M   'P 1'
#
loop_
_entity.id
_entity.type
_entity.pdbx_description
1 polymer ?
#
loop_
_entity_poly.entity_id
_entity_poly.type
_entity_poly.pdbx_seq_one_letter_code
_entity_poly.pdbx_strand_id
1 'polypeptide(L)'
;DAIMYGGLVGSRKHNESLDTLMARENRIQRLHPMYPNVPIYAFGTIMRTPYASNSGVEPYYYAKYGHDLYVLSGLQDKMDLGTLTKDEAAEMLSLKLSIPSEYLQDWFKRRTKNHAINRLLLKDTKSGIFAYFCEGHDDNSTNSQSAMEARYLGKESAKLSPKVYGSFPGADQLALLLIARYHNDVNHLTPSFTSIYPLGRAEDTVPSYESQPIGKTIAEHVEAVGGIMDPKGRPDIVLAVNTPLSSTGESGQFSNYGMMKPSTTEFMNQVKAVIDKGIPVSMVDVYFANGSDNTLMSLMKQHDLLYKVAAYNGWNTASNTIGYAIAQAILAPDMSETDHRDMLTEQYIDNWAYQANVRKNINRLTELERTNYI
;
A
#
# COMPACT_ATOMS: atom_id res chain seq x y z
N ASP A 1 -6.98 -8.52 9.27
CA ASP A 1 -7.62 -9.13 8.09
C ASP A 1 -7.49 -10.65 8.08
N ALA A 2 -6.34 -11.20 8.46
CA ALA A 2 -6.16 -12.65 8.52
C ALA A 2 -7.11 -13.33 9.51
N ILE A 3 -7.28 -12.75 10.70
CA ILE A 3 -8.17 -13.28 11.75
C ILE A 3 -9.64 -13.08 11.38
N MET A 4 -10.00 -11.89 10.86
CA MET A 4 -11.38 -11.56 10.54
C MET A 4 -11.89 -12.32 9.33
N TYR A 5 -11.12 -12.36 8.25
CA TYR A 5 -11.58 -12.76 6.92
C TYR A 5 -10.79 -13.91 6.29
N GLY A 6 -9.68 -14.35 6.92
CA GLY A 6 -8.77 -15.32 6.33
C GLY A 6 -7.79 -14.68 5.33
N GLY A 7 -7.62 -13.35 5.39
CA GLY A 7 -6.73 -12.57 4.56
C GLY A 7 -7.45 -11.44 3.80
N LEU A 8 -6.67 -10.62 3.09
CA LEU A 8 -7.15 -9.43 2.38
C LEU A 8 -8.21 -9.76 1.31
N VAL A 9 -8.00 -10.81 0.51
CA VAL A 9 -8.99 -11.28 -0.48
C VAL A 9 -10.27 -11.77 0.22
N GLY A 10 -10.14 -12.37 1.39
CA GLY A 10 -11.25 -12.82 2.22
C GLY A 10 -12.21 -11.69 2.58
N SER A 11 -11.71 -10.48 2.85
CA SER A 11 -12.54 -9.31 3.18
C SER A 11 -13.62 -9.03 2.12
N ARG A 12 -13.33 -9.34 0.86
CA ARG A 12 -14.19 -9.11 -0.31
C ARG A 12 -15.08 -10.31 -0.66
N LYS A 13 -14.61 -11.54 -0.38
CA LYS A 13 -15.27 -12.79 -0.85
C LYS A 13 -15.95 -13.61 0.24
N HIS A 14 -15.74 -13.32 1.54
CA HIS A 14 -16.33 -14.10 2.63
C HIS A 14 -17.86 -13.98 2.69
N ASN A 15 -18.51 -15.00 3.23
CA ASN A 15 -19.96 -15.01 3.47
C ASN A 15 -20.33 -14.92 4.96
N GLU A 16 -19.34 -14.67 5.83
CA GLU A 16 -19.53 -14.59 7.27
C GLU A 16 -20.56 -13.52 7.67
N SER A 17 -21.31 -13.80 8.72
CA SER A 17 -22.20 -12.80 9.32
C SER A 17 -21.40 -11.74 10.09
N LEU A 18 -22.00 -10.58 10.32
CA LEU A 18 -21.37 -9.56 11.18
C LEU A 18 -21.15 -10.09 12.60
N ASP A 19 -22.09 -10.87 13.14
CA ASP A 19 -21.96 -11.47 14.47
C ASP A 19 -20.77 -12.41 14.57
N THR A 20 -20.50 -13.21 13.53
CA THR A 20 -19.31 -14.06 13.45
C THR A 20 -18.02 -13.22 13.47
N LEU A 21 -17.98 -12.14 12.70
CA LEU A 21 -16.82 -11.25 12.66
C LEU A 21 -16.62 -10.54 14.01
N MET A 22 -17.67 -10.05 14.62
CA MET A 22 -17.64 -9.44 15.95
C MET A 22 -17.18 -10.45 17.02
N ALA A 23 -17.60 -11.71 16.92
CA ALA A 23 -17.13 -12.76 17.83
C ALA A 23 -15.63 -13.04 17.67
N ARG A 24 -15.08 -12.95 16.45
CA ARG A 24 -13.63 -13.06 16.20
C ARG A 24 -12.88 -11.88 16.83
N GLU A 25 -13.38 -10.68 16.65
CA GLU A 25 -12.80 -9.47 17.23
C GLU A 25 -12.81 -9.51 18.76
N ASN A 26 -13.91 -9.90 19.39
CA ASN A 26 -13.99 -10.09 20.84
C ASN A 26 -12.94 -11.05 21.41
N ARG A 27 -12.42 -12.01 20.62
CA ARG A 27 -11.30 -12.85 21.04
C ARG A 27 -10.00 -12.06 21.13
N ILE A 28 -9.77 -11.11 20.21
CA ILE A 28 -8.59 -10.23 20.26
C ILE A 28 -8.68 -9.32 21.49
N GLN A 29 -9.84 -8.72 21.76
CA GLN A 29 -10.06 -7.90 22.94
C GLN A 29 -9.72 -8.63 24.25
N ARG A 30 -10.08 -9.93 24.34
CA ARG A 30 -9.81 -10.75 25.53
C ARG A 30 -8.33 -11.02 25.76
N LEU A 31 -7.47 -10.87 24.77
CA LEU A 31 -6.03 -11.04 24.94
C LEU A 31 -5.45 -9.97 25.88
N HIS A 32 -5.94 -8.73 25.80
CA HIS A 32 -5.40 -7.65 26.62
C HIS A 32 -5.54 -7.88 28.13
N PRO A 33 -6.72 -8.23 28.70
CA PRO A 33 -6.81 -8.54 30.12
C PRO A 33 -6.13 -9.86 30.52
N MET A 34 -5.95 -10.81 29.59
CA MET A 34 -5.21 -12.03 29.85
C MET A 34 -3.69 -11.81 29.91
N TYR A 35 -3.20 -10.85 29.14
CA TYR A 35 -1.78 -10.55 29.00
C TYR A 35 -1.55 -9.03 29.10
N PRO A 36 -1.80 -8.39 30.25
CA PRO A 36 -1.86 -6.94 30.36
C PRO A 36 -0.51 -6.22 30.11
N ASN A 37 0.60 -6.94 30.21
CA ASN A 37 1.95 -6.43 29.98
C ASN A 37 2.48 -6.73 28.57
N VAL A 38 1.69 -7.37 27.69
CA VAL A 38 2.09 -7.68 26.34
C VAL A 38 1.40 -6.69 25.39
N PRO A 39 2.18 -5.85 24.69
CA PRO A 39 1.59 -4.90 23.74
C PRO A 39 1.00 -5.63 22.53
N ILE A 40 -0.18 -5.21 22.10
CA ILE A 40 -0.86 -5.74 20.92
C ILE A 40 -0.73 -4.71 19.80
N TYR A 41 -0.12 -5.11 18.69
CA TYR A 41 -0.06 -4.35 17.43
C TYR A 41 -1.06 -4.95 16.47
N ALA A 42 -1.93 -4.12 15.91
CA ALA A 42 -3.00 -4.57 15.06
C ALA A 42 -3.06 -3.80 13.74
N PHE A 43 -3.60 -4.41 12.71
CA PHE A 43 -3.95 -3.75 11.48
C PHE A 43 -5.29 -4.22 10.94
N GLY A 44 -5.95 -3.36 10.18
CA GLY A 44 -7.15 -3.65 9.40
C GLY A 44 -7.09 -2.87 8.10
N THR A 45 -7.94 -3.27 7.13
CA THR A 45 -7.97 -2.61 5.83
C THR A 45 -9.37 -2.15 5.46
N ILE A 46 -9.44 -0.99 4.83
CA ILE A 46 -10.63 -0.55 4.09
C ILE A 46 -10.63 -1.28 2.75
N MET A 47 -11.74 -1.93 2.45
CA MET A 47 -11.91 -2.67 1.20
C MET A 47 -11.63 -1.80 -0.03
N ARG A 48 -10.87 -2.33 -0.99
CA ARG A 48 -10.63 -1.68 -2.27
C ARG A 48 -11.89 -1.49 -3.10
N THR A 49 -11.80 -0.60 -4.08
CA THR A 49 -12.79 -0.43 -5.15
C THR A 49 -12.05 -0.56 -6.48
N PRO A 50 -11.87 -1.78 -7.00
CA PRO A 50 -11.03 -2.04 -8.17
C PRO A 50 -11.64 -1.47 -9.45
N TYR A 51 -10.79 -0.89 -10.31
CA TYR A 51 -11.18 -0.30 -11.59
C TYR A 51 -11.66 -1.36 -12.60
N ALA A 52 -11.04 -2.54 -12.61
CA ALA A 52 -11.24 -3.54 -13.65
C ALA A 52 -12.45 -4.45 -13.39
N SER A 53 -13.13 -4.86 -14.46
CA SER A 53 -14.12 -5.93 -14.44
C SER A 53 -13.43 -7.30 -14.41
N ASN A 54 -13.06 -7.75 -13.19
CA ASN A 54 -12.37 -9.02 -12.97
C ASN A 54 -12.88 -9.69 -11.68
N SER A 55 -13.25 -10.95 -11.75
CA SER A 55 -13.76 -11.75 -10.62
C SER A 55 -12.74 -12.71 -10.01
N GLY A 56 -11.48 -12.71 -10.42
CA GLY A 56 -10.46 -13.63 -9.90
C GLY A 56 -10.34 -13.58 -8.38
N VAL A 57 -10.23 -12.36 -7.84
CA VAL A 57 -10.12 -12.07 -6.40
C VAL A 57 -11.30 -11.24 -5.86
N GLU A 58 -12.36 -11.09 -6.65
CA GLU A 58 -13.58 -10.35 -6.30
C GLU A 58 -14.80 -11.29 -6.39
N PRO A 59 -15.99 -10.89 -5.87
CA PRO A 59 -17.24 -11.59 -6.12
C PRO A 59 -17.50 -11.79 -7.62
N TYR A 60 -18.20 -12.88 -7.98
CA TYR A 60 -18.37 -13.29 -9.38
C TYR A 60 -19.01 -12.23 -10.30
N TYR A 61 -19.88 -11.38 -9.78
CA TYR A 61 -20.54 -10.32 -10.53
C TYR A 61 -19.58 -9.22 -11.00
N TYR A 62 -18.36 -9.11 -10.41
CA TYR A 62 -17.33 -8.20 -10.87
C TYR A 62 -16.85 -8.52 -12.30
N ALA A 63 -16.96 -9.77 -12.77
CA ALA A 63 -16.64 -10.11 -14.14
C ALA A 63 -17.41 -9.25 -15.16
N LYS A 64 -18.61 -8.82 -14.82
CA LYS A 64 -19.47 -7.99 -15.67
C LYS A 64 -19.59 -6.54 -15.19
N TYR A 65 -19.78 -6.34 -13.89
CA TYR A 65 -20.15 -5.04 -13.33
C TYR A 65 -19.04 -4.37 -12.51
N GLY A 66 -17.80 -4.91 -12.53
CA GLY A 66 -16.69 -4.37 -11.70
C GLY A 66 -16.41 -2.91 -12.03
N HIS A 67 -16.27 -2.57 -13.31
CA HIS A 67 -16.06 -1.19 -13.75
C HIS A 67 -17.25 -0.28 -13.41
N ASP A 68 -18.47 -0.74 -13.61
CA ASP A 68 -19.68 0.02 -13.27
C ASP A 68 -19.76 0.32 -11.77
N LEU A 69 -19.37 -0.64 -10.93
CA LEU A 69 -19.28 -0.45 -9.47
C LEU A 69 -18.19 0.56 -9.11
N TYR A 70 -17.05 0.54 -9.82
CA TYR A 70 -15.99 1.53 -9.63
C TYR A 70 -16.49 2.94 -9.95
N VAL A 71 -17.10 3.16 -11.12
CA VAL A 71 -17.65 4.46 -11.52
C VAL A 71 -18.73 4.90 -10.55
N LEU A 72 -19.69 4.02 -10.23
CA LEU A 72 -20.75 4.29 -9.26
C LEU A 72 -20.18 4.73 -7.91
N SER A 73 -19.12 4.07 -7.43
CA SER A 73 -18.48 4.42 -6.15
C SER A 73 -17.87 5.81 -6.16
N GLY A 74 -17.24 6.21 -7.27
CA GLY A 74 -16.69 7.55 -7.43
C GLY A 74 -17.76 8.63 -7.46
N LEU A 75 -18.88 8.36 -8.15
CA LEU A 75 -20.02 9.28 -8.19
C LEU A 75 -20.72 9.43 -6.82
N GLN A 76 -20.79 8.34 -6.06
CA GLN A 76 -21.32 8.39 -4.67
C GLN A 76 -20.41 9.23 -3.77
N ASP A 77 -19.09 9.11 -3.92
CA ASP A 77 -18.14 9.92 -3.17
C ASP A 77 -18.26 11.42 -3.52
N LYS A 78 -18.37 11.75 -4.82
CA LYS A 78 -18.64 13.12 -5.26
C LYS A 78 -19.95 13.67 -4.72
N MET A 79 -20.97 12.84 -4.62
CA MET A 79 -22.26 13.21 -4.01
C MET A 79 -22.09 13.53 -2.52
N ASP A 80 -21.34 12.71 -1.78
CA ASP A 80 -21.03 12.93 -0.36
C ASP A 80 -20.24 14.23 -0.14
N LEU A 81 -19.33 14.55 -1.06
CA LEU A 81 -18.53 15.77 -1.06
C LEU A 81 -19.28 17.02 -1.55
N GLY A 82 -20.49 16.86 -2.09
CA GLY A 82 -21.27 17.96 -2.69
C GLY A 82 -20.70 18.50 -4.00
N THR A 83 -19.89 17.70 -4.71
CA THR A 83 -19.22 18.07 -5.97
C THR A 83 -19.80 17.38 -7.21
N LEU A 84 -20.88 16.60 -7.04
CA LEU A 84 -21.54 15.88 -8.13
C LEU A 84 -22.24 16.85 -9.09
N THR A 85 -21.95 16.75 -10.38
CA THR A 85 -22.63 17.54 -11.43
C THR A 85 -23.98 16.92 -11.80
N LYS A 86 -24.81 17.65 -12.57
CA LYS A 86 -26.11 17.15 -13.03
C LYS A 86 -25.98 15.95 -13.97
N ASP A 87 -24.99 15.97 -14.85
CA ASP A 87 -24.73 14.87 -15.80
C ASP A 87 -24.25 13.63 -15.05
N GLU A 88 -23.33 13.80 -14.10
CA GLU A 88 -22.86 12.73 -13.24
C GLU A 88 -23.99 12.14 -12.36
N ALA A 89 -24.95 12.96 -11.92
CA ALA A 89 -26.11 12.46 -11.20
C ALA A 89 -27.03 11.59 -12.07
N ALA A 90 -27.18 11.95 -13.36
CA ALA A 90 -27.91 11.12 -14.34
C ALA A 90 -27.18 9.81 -14.62
N GLU A 91 -25.85 9.85 -14.78
CA GLU A 91 -25.00 8.68 -14.93
C GLU A 91 -25.11 7.75 -13.71
N MET A 92 -25.02 8.29 -12.51
CA MET A 92 -25.16 7.53 -11.27
C MET A 92 -26.50 6.79 -11.18
N LEU A 93 -27.60 7.46 -11.60
CA LEU A 93 -28.91 6.83 -11.64
C LEU A 93 -28.98 5.72 -12.67
N SER A 94 -28.41 5.95 -13.86
CA SER A 94 -28.33 4.94 -14.92
C SER A 94 -27.58 3.69 -14.47
N LEU A 95 -26.42 3.87 -13.81
CA LEU A 95 -25.62 2.76 -13.26
C LEU A 95 -26.39 1.98 -12.18
N LYS A 96 -27.10 2.66 -11.28
CA LYS A 96 -27.93 2.00 -10.27
C LYS A 96 -29.09 1.19 -10.88
N LEU A 97 -29.58 1.57 -12.04
CA LEU A 97 -30.64 0.84 -12.75
C LEU A 97 -30.08 -0.32 -13.61
N SER A 98 -28.84 -0.19 -14.12
CA SER A 98 -28.21 -1.22 -14.96
C SER A 98 -27.61 -2.37 -14.16
N ILE A 99 -27.15 -2.12 -12.95
CA ILE A 99 -26.59 -3.16 -12.06
C ILE A 99 -27.74 -3.84 -11.32
N PRO A 100 -27.87 -5.19 -11.39
CA PRO A 100 -28.92 -5.91 -10.67
C PRO A 100 -28.92 -5.57 -9.17
N SER A 101 -30.11 -5.39 -8.60
CA SER A 101 -30.27 -4.93 -7.23
C SER A 101 -29.64 -5.86 -6.20
N GLU A 102 -29.67 -7.17 -6.44
CA GLU A 102 -29.04 -8.19 -5.60
C GLU A 102 -27.51 -8.03 -5.54
N TYR A 103 -26.84 -7.61 -6.63
CA TYR A 103 -25.39 -7.37 -6.64
C TYR A 103 -25.02 -6.09 -5.93
N LEU A 104 -25.80 -5.02 -6.10
CA LEU A 104 -25.62 -3.79 -5.33
C LEU A 104 -25.80 -4.05 -3.82
N GLN A 105 -26.84 -4.80 -3.43
CA GLN A 105 -27.09 -5.14 -2.04
C GLN A 105 -25.95 -5.98 -1.46
N ASP A 106 -25.45 -7.01 -2.17
CA ASP A 106 -24.32 -7.80 -1.73
C ASP A 106 -23.06 -6.95 -1.59
N TRP A 107 -22.77 -6.07 -2.57
CA TRP A 107 -21.64 -5.18 -2.55
C TRP A 107 -21.65 -4.24 -1.34
N PHE A 108 -22.77 -3.56 -1.09
CA PHE A 108 -22.93 -2.69 0.07
C PHE A 108 -22.87 -3.46 1.40
N LYS A 109 -23.48 -4.65 1.46
CA LYS A 109 -23.47 -5.49 2.65
C LYS A 109 -22.02 -5.89 3.04
N ARG A 110 -21.17 -6.24 2.07
CA ARG A 110 -19.76 -6.56 2.31
C ARG A 110 -19.03 -5.36 2.86
N ARG A 111 -19.17 -4.21 2.23
CA ARG A 111 -18.54 -2.94 2.67
C ARG A 111 -19.01 -2.51 4.06
N THR A 112 -20.31 -2.58 4.31
CA THR A 112 -20.86 -2.25 5.64
C THR A 112 -20.27 -3.13 6.74
N LYS A 113 -20.08 -4.43 6.49
CA LYS A 113 -19.43 -5.33 7.45
C LYS A 113 -17.96 -4.95 7.67
N ASN A 114 -17.20 -4.71 6.61
CA ASN A 114 -15.80 -4.29 6.72
C ASN A 114 -15.68 -2.96 7.48
N HIS A 115 -16.50 -1.96 7.13
CA HIS A 115 -16.52 -0.68 7.83
C HIS A 115 -16.89 -0.82 9.32
N ALA A 116 -17.87 -1.68 9.66
CA ALA A 116 -18.24 -1.94 11.04
C ALA A 116 -17.10 -2.56 11.86
N ILE A 117 -16.33 -3.48 11.26
CA ILE A 117 -15.15 -4.07 11.91
C ILE A 117 -14.05 -3.02 12.10
N ASN A 118 -13.73 -2.21 11.08
CA ASN A 118 -12.74 -1.15 11.22
C ASN A 118 -13.12 -0.14 12.31
N ARG A 119 -14.40 0.23 12.43
CA ARG A 119 -14.90 1.07 13.54
C ARG A 119 -14.73 0.40 14.90
N LEU A 120 -14.90 -0.91 14.98
CA LEU A 120 -14.72 -1.67 16.22
C LEU A 120 -13.24 -1.68 16.63
N LEU A 121 -12.32 -1.99 15.69
CA LEU A 121 -10.87 -1.92 15.92
C LEU A 121 -10.43 -0.51 16.34
N LEU A 122 -10.99 0.53 15.72
CA LEU A 122 -10.75 1.92 16.11
C LEU A 122 -11.24 2.23 17.52
N LYS A 123 -12.39 1.68 17.94
CA LYS A 123 -12.89 1.77 19.31
C LYS A 123 -11.93 1.10 20.30
N ASP A 124 -11.39 -0.04 19.96
CA ASP A 124 -10.42 -0.76 20.77
C ASP A 124 -9.11 0.01 20.94
N THR A 125 -8.67 0.65 19.86
CA THR A 125 -7.53 1.59 19.90
C THR A 125 -7.78 2.74 20.87
N LYS A 126 -8.97 3.35 20.82
CA LYS A 126 -9.38 4.42 21.76
C LYS A 126 -9.43 3.96 23.21
N SER A 127 -9.72 2.68 23.42
CA SER A 127 -9.79 2.07 24.77
C SER A 127 -8.43 1.59 25.28
N GLY A 128 -7.35 1.75 24.49
CA GLY A 128 -6.01 1.36 24.88
C GLY A 128 -5.73 -0.16 24.80
N ILE A 129 -6.57 -0.91 24.08
CA ILE A 129 -6.37 -2.36 23.89
C ILE A 129 -5.17 -2.60 22.96
N PHE A 130 -5.01 -1.76 21.91
CA PHE A 130 -3.88 -1.83 21.01
C PHE A 130 -2.81 -0.81 21.38
N ALA A 131 -1.57 -1.25 21.42
CA ALA A 131 -0.40 -0.38 21.54
C ALA A 131 -0.25 0.49 20.29
N TYR A 132 -0.53 -0.10 19.12
CA TYR A 132 -0.61 0.60 17.84
C TYR A 132 -1.58 -0.10 16.89
N PHE A 133 -2.35 0.69 16.12
CA PHE A 133 -3.26 0.20 15.09
C PHE A 133 -3.00 0.90 13.76
N CYS A 134 -2.70 0.11 12.71
CA CYS A 134 -2.61 0.58 11.33
C CYS A 134 -3.92 0.32 10.59
N GLU A 135 -4.50 1.36 9.99
CA GLU A 135 -5.61 1.25 9.04
C GLU A 135 -5.11 1.48 7.62
N GLY A 136 -5.03 0.42 6.83
CA GLY A 136 -4.61 0.50 5.44
C GLY A 136 -5.78 0.76 4.50
N HIS A 137 -5.53 1.50 3.42
CA HIS A 137 -6.50 1.70 2.33
C HIS A 137 -6.07 0.84 1.14
N ASP A 138 -6.73 -0.32 0.98
CA ASP A 138 -6.48 -1.23 -0.15
C ASP A 138 -6.94 -0.55 -1.44
N ASP A 139 -6.22 -0.70 -2.54
CA ASP A 139 -6.37 -0.08 -3.86
C ASP A 139 -7.46 1.01 -3.89
N ASN A 140 -7.04 2.25 -3.87
CA ASN A 140 -7.92 3.40 -3.71
C ASN A 140 -7.86 4.32 -4.94
N SER A 141 -8.66 5.36 -4.96
CA SER A 141 -8.61 6.47 -5.91
C SER A 141 -9.10 7.75 -5.24
N THR A 142 -8.84 8.88 -5.85
CA THR A 142 -9.21 10.20 -5.30
C THR A 142 -10.70 10.29 -4.96
N ASN A 143 -11.56 9.73 -5.82
CA ASN A 143 -12.99 9.58 -5.55
C ASN A 143 -13.37 8.11 -5.62
N SER A 144 -13.78 7.55 -4.50
CA SER A 144 -14.23 6.16 -4.39
C SER A 144 -14.99 5.91 -3.09
N GLN A 145 -15.72 4.81 -3.04
CA GLN A 145 -16.33 4.35 -1.78
C GLN A 145 -15.27 4.14 -0.69
N SER A 146 -14.08 3.64 -1.05
CA SER A 146 -12.97 3.47 -0.11
C SER A 146 -12.48 4.82 0.46
N ALA A 147 -12.36 5.85 -0.39
CA ALA A 147 -11.98 7.20 0.04
C ALA A 147 -13.05 7.81 0.98
N MET A 148 -14.34 7.59 0.68
CA MET A 148 -15.44 8.05 1.52
C MET A 148 -15.42 7.36 2.90
N GLU A 149 -15.23 6.04 2.93
CA GLU A 149 -15.13 5.26 4.18
C GLU A 149 -13.91 5.68 5.00
N ALA A 150 -12.76 5.91 4.36
CA ALA A 150 -11.56 6.44 5.02
C ALA A 150 -11.81 7.82 5.66
N ARG A 151 -12.53 8.72 4.97
CA ARG A 151 -12.91 10.03 5.55
C ARG A 151 -13.81 9.89 6.77
N TYR A 152 -14.74 8.94 6.79
CA TYR A 152 -15.60 8.71 7.95
C TYR A 152 -14.82 8.17 9.14
N LEU A 153 -13.95 7.18 8.93
CA LEU A 153 -13.05 6.66 9.97
C LEU A 153 -12.07 7.73 10.45
N GLY A 154 -11.55 8.55 9.53
CA GLY A 154 -10.68 9.69 9.84
C GLY A 154 -11.35 10.74 10.75
N LYS A 155 -12.65 11.02 10.55
CA LYS A 155 -13.41 11.89 11.47
C LYS A 155 -13.53 11.26 12.87
N GLU A 156 -13.74 9.96 12.94
CA GLU A 156 -13.84 9.23 14.21
C GLU A 156 -12.49 9.13 14.93
N SER A 157 -11.38 9.02 14.18
CA SER A 157 -10.02 8.90 14.72
C SER A 157 -9.31 10.22 14.98
N ALA A 158 -9.89 11.37 14.63
CA ALA A 158 -9.23 12.70 14.61
C ALA A 158 -8.57 13.14 15.94
N LYS A 159 -8.93 12.51 17.06
CA LYS A 159 -8.35 12.79 18.40
C LYS A 159 -7.29 11.77 18.81
N LEU A 160 -7.05 10.74 18.03
CA LEU A 160 -6.01 9.76 18.32
C LEU A 160 -4.63 10.33 18.00
N SER A 161 -3.69 10.02 18.86
CA SER A 161 -2.29 10.37 18.62
C SER A 161 -1.70 9.50 17.53
N PRO A 162 -0.85 10.05 16.64
CA PRO A 162 -0.07 9.26 15.69
C PRO A 162 0.84 8.21 16.34
N LYS A 163 1.06 8.32 17.65
CA LYS A 163 1.79 7.30 18.42
C LYS A 163 1.02 6.00 18.62
N VAL A 164 -0.30 6.00 18.43
CA VAL A 164 -1.16 4.83 18.66
C VAL A 164 -2.00 4.44 17.44
N TYR A 165 -2.07 5.30 16.41
CA TYR A 165 -2.89 5.08 15.24
C TYR A 165 -2.30 5.72 14.00
N GLY A 166 -2.33 4.99 12.88
CA GLY A 166 -2.01 5.48 11.55
C GLY A 166 -3.05 5.02 10.53
N SER A 167 -3.37 5.86 9.54
CA SER A 167 -4.31 5.57 8.46
C SER A 167 -3.72 6.12 7.15
N PHE A 168 -3.45 5.23 6.19
CA PHE A 168 -2.71 5.58 4.97
C PHE A 168 -2.94 4.54 3.86
N PRO A 169 -2.61 4.87 2.59
CA PRO A 169 -2.74 3.94 1.47
C PRO A 169 -1.89 2.68 1.64
N GLY A 170 -2.37 1.59 1.01
CA GLY A 170 -1.73 0.28 0.99
C GLY A 170 -2.36 -0.69 1.98
N ALA A 171 -2.02 -1.95 1.83
CA ALA A 171 -2.56 -3.04 2.63
C ALA A 171 -1.54 -4.14 2.89
N ASP A 172 -0.73 -4.52 1.90
CA ASP A 172 0.15 -5.67 1.99
C ASP A 172 1.37 -5.41 2.92
N GLN A 173 1.82 -4.17 3.04
CA GLN A 173 2.97 -3.76 3.86
C GLN A 173 2.67 -3.69 5.36
N LEU A 174 1.40 -3.66 5.78
CA LEU A 174 1.01 -3.31 7.15
C LEU A 174 1.63 -4.21 8.22
N ALA A 175 1.67 -5.52 7.97
CA ALA A 175 2.25 -6.46 8.91
C ALA A 175 3.75 -6.21 9.11
N LEU A 176 4.50 -5.93 8.04
CA LEU A 176 5.94 -5.66 8.13
C LEU A 176 6.21 -4.31 8.79
N LEU A 177 5.39 -3.28 8.53
CA LEU A 177 5.46 -2.01 9.26
C LEU A 177 5.26 -2.18 10.76
N LEU A 178 4.32 -3.03 11.19
CA LEU A 178 4.11 -3.33 12.60
C LEU A 178 5.29 -4.09 13.24
N ILE A 179 5.95 -4.97 12.50
CA ILE A 179 7.17 -5.63 12.95
C ILE A 179 8.29 -4.60 13.14
N ALA A 180 8.50 -3.69 12.18
CA ALA A 180 9.47 -2.61 12.30
C ALA A 180 9.12 -1.64 13.44
N ARG A 181 7.83 -1.33 13.63
CA ARG A 181 7.35 -0.53 14.77
C ARG A 181 7.65 -1.21 16.10
N TYR A 182 7.31 -2.49 16.24
CA TYR A 182 7.61 -3.26 17.44
C TYR A 182 9.11 -3.29 17.72
N HIS A 183 9.94 -3.52 16.69
CA HIS A 183 11.41 -3.47 16.81
C HIS A 183 11.88 -2.13 17.40
N ASN A 184 11.38 -1.02 16.86
CA ASN A 184 11.74 0.32 17.35
C ASN A 184 11.26 0.56 18.78
N ASP A 185 10.03 0.16 19.11
CA ASP A 185 9.45 0.36 20.44
C ASP A 185 10.23 -0.42 21.51
N VAL A 186 10.58 -1.69 21.29
CA VAL A 186 11.30 -2.51 22.26
C VAL A 186 12.77 -2.12 22.42
N ASN A 187 13.37 -1.58 21.38
CA ASN A 187 14.76 -1.09 21.41
C ASN A 187 14.86 0.41 21.73
N HIS A 188 13.72 1.08 21.98
CA HIS A 188 13.66 2.53 22.25
C HIS A 188 14.29 3.37 21.15
N LEU A 189 14.09 2.98 19.89
CA LEU A 189 14.61 3.65 18.71
C LEU A 189 13.57 4.64 18.14
N THR A 190 14.07 5.71 17.57
CA THR A 190 13.29 6.68 16.79
C THR A 190 14.09 6.99 15.53
N PRO A 191 14.07 6.10 14.52
CA PRO A 191 14.90 6.27 13.33
C PRO A 191 14.47 7.53 12.56
N SER A 192 15.45 8.24 12.04
CA SER A 192 15.25 9.46 11.26
C SER A 192 15.48 9.22 9.78
N PHE A 193 14.60 9.78 8.96
CA PHE A 193 14.58 9.57 7.53
C PHE A 193 14.67 10.88 6.76
N THR A 194 15.26 10.82 5.58
CA THR A 194 15.15 11.86 4.55
C THR A 194 14.91 11.21 3.20
N SER A 195 14.22 11.89 2.30
CA SER A 195 13.95 11.39 0.96
C SER A 195 14.76 12.14 -0.08
N ILE A 196 15.29 11.42 -1.07
CA ILE A 196 15.86 11.99 -2.29
C ILE A 196 15.13 11.46 -3.50
N TYR A 197 14.96 12.31 -4.51
CA TYR A 197 14.18 12.02 -5.71
C TYR A 197 14.96 12.43 -6.96
N PRO A 198 14.69 11.82 -8.14
CA PRO A 198 15.07 12.44 -9.41
C PRO A 198 14.45 13.81 -9.56
N LEU A 199 15.13 14.74 -10.24
CA LEU A 199 14.59 16.09 -10.50
C LEU A 199 13.22 16.00 -11.20
N GLY A 200 12.22 16.67 -10.62
CA GLY A 200 10.85 16.70 -11.10
C GLY A 200 9.84 16.91 -9.99
N ARG A 201 8.60 16.47 -10.19
CA ARG A 201 7.50 16.59 -9.21
C ARG A 201 7.49 15.53 -8.11
N ALA A 202 8.35 14.64 -8.20
CA ALA A 202 8.66 13.51 -7.33
C ALA A 202 7.72 13.27 -6.14
N GLU A 203 7.79 14.07 -5.10
CA GLU A 203 6.97 13.93 -3.89
C GLU A 203 5.48 14.26 -4.09
N ASP A 204 5.15 15.13 -5.08
CA ASP A 204 3.78 15.53 -5.40
C ASP A 204 3.05 14.52 -6.33
N THR A 205 3.73 13.48 -6.78
CA THR A 205 3.13 12.46 -7.64
C THR A 205 2.07 11.69 -6.88
N VAL A 206 0.84 11.64 -7.41
CA VAL A 206 -0.22 10.75 -6.93
C VAL A 206 -0.14 9.46 -7.75
N PRO A 207 0.25 8.33 -7.16
CA PRO A 207 0.40 7.08 -7.89
C PRO A 207 -0.95 6.48 -8.31
N SER A 208 -0.90 5.57 -9.28
CA SER A 208 -2.05 4.71 -9.58
C SER A 208 -2.45 3.90 -8.34
N TYR A 209 -3.74 3.67 -8.17
CA TYR A 209 -4.33 2.94 -7.04
C TYR A 209 -4.27 3.66 -5.69
N GLU A 210 -3.91 4.93 -5.65
CA GLU A 210 -3.82 5.73 -4.43
C GLU A 210 -4.55 7.06 -4.55
N SER A 211 -4.83 7.69 -3.41
CA SER A 211 -5.61 8.93 -3.32
C SER A 211 -4.80 10.15 -2.85
N GLN A 212 -3.49 9.97 -2.63
CA GLN A 212 -2.63 11.04 -2.09
C GLN A 212 -1.22 11.02 -2.67
N PRO A 213 -0.46 12.14 -2.56
CA PRO A 213 0.92 12.25 -3.02
C PRO A 213 1.88 11.29 -2.29
N ILE A 214 2.91 10.83 -3.00
CA ILE A 214 3.97 9.93 -2.49
C ILE A 214 4.65 10.51 -1.25
N GLY A 215 4.99 11.80 -1.23
CA GLY A 215 5.64 12.43 -0.08
C GLY A 215 4.83 12.35 1.20
N LYS A 216 3.50 12.53 1.10
CA LYS A 216 2.60 12.35 2.24
C LYS A 216 2.57 10.89 2.70
N THR A 217 2.46 9.95 1.77
CA THR A 217 2.48 8.50 2.06
C THR A 217 3.77 8.10 2.78
N ILE A 218 4.93 8.58 2.34
CA ILE A 218 6.21 8.33 3.00
C ILE A 218 6.19 8.86 4.44
N ALA A 219 5.76 10.10 4.66
CA ALA A 219 5.73 10.70 6.00
C ALA A 219 4.83 9.88 6.97
N GLU A 220 3.66 9.48 6.51
CA GLU A 220 2.73 8.66 7.30
C GLU A 220 3.29 7.25 7.61
N HIS A 221 4.00 6.62 6.67
CA HIS A 221 4.64 5.33 6.90
C HIS A 221 5.83 5.43 7.87
N VAL A 222 6.63 6.50 7.76
CA VAL A 222 7.71 6.77 8.73
C VAL A 222 7.15 7.01 10.12
N GLU A 223 6.06 7.76 10.25
CA GLU A 223 5.38 7.96 11.53
C GLU A 223 4.81 6.64 12.07
N ALA A 224 4.26 5.78 11.20
CA ALA A 224 3.72 4.48 11.59
C ALA A 224 4.77 3.55 12.22
N VAL A 225 6.01 3.58 11.76
CA VAL A 225 7.11 2.83 12.37
C VAL A 225 7.75 3.53 13.58
N GLY A 226 7.23 4.69 14.01
CA GLY A 226 7.77 5.47 15.13
C GLY A 226 9.00 6.29 14.76
N GLY A 227 9.23 6.52 13.47
CA GLY A 227 10.33 7.35 12.96
C GLY A 227 9.96 8.83 12.83
N ILE A 228 10.92 9.62 12.37
CA ILE A 228 10.77 11.05 12.09
C ILE A 228 11.32 11.38 10.69
N MET A 229 10.66 12.31 10.00
CA MET A 229 11.12 12.83 8.71
C MET A 229 11.99 14.07 8.90
N ASP A 230 12.94 14.25 7.97
CA ASP A 230 13.76 15.45 7.78
C ASP A 230 14.41 15.98 9.09
N PRO A 231 15.27 15.19 9.70
CA PRO A 231 15.98 15.62 10.89
C PRO A 231 16.90 16.82 10.59
N LYS A 232 17.13 17.69 11.60
CA LYS A 232 18.08 18.82 11.49
C LYS A 232 19.55 18.40 11.38
N GLY A 233 19.83 17.15 11.14
CA GLY A 233 21.17 16.59 11.08
C GLY A 233 21.30 15.49 10.07
N ARG A 234 22.28 14.61 10.30
CA ARG A 234 22.46 13.43 9.49
C ARG A 234 21.29 12.47 9.75
N PRO A 235 20.55 12.02 8.71
CA PRO A 235 19.52 11.01 8.88
C PRO A 235 20.15 9.63 9.18
N ASP A 236 19.38 8.77 9.81
CA ASP A 236 19.75 7.37 10.01
C ASP A 236 19.58 6.56 8.72
N ILE A 237 18.53 6.88 7.93
CA ILE A 237 18.19 6.20 6.68
C ILE A 237 17.82 7.23 5.61
N VAL A 238 18.30 7.04 4.39
CA VAL A 238 17.88 7.82 3.23
C VAL A 238 16.98 6.96 2.34
N LEU A 239 15.78 7.45 2.04
CA LEU A 239 14.87 6.86 1.05
C LEU A 239 15.20 7.43 -0.33
N ALA A 240 15.75 6.62 -1.20
CA ALA A 240 16.02 6.97 -2.58
C ALA A 240 14.82 6.54 -3.44
N VAL A 241 13.94 7.50 -3.76
CA VAL A 241 12.62 7.23 -4.31
C VAL A 241 12.62 7.46 -5.82
N ASN A 242 12.62 6.39 -6.59
CA ASN A 242 12.53 6.45 -8.05
C ASN A 242 11.08 6.66 -8.49
N THR A 243 10.71 7.91 -8.75
CA THR A 243 9.35 8.31 -9.15
C THR A 243 9.30 8.78 -10.60
N PRO A 244 8.16 8.59 -11.32
CA PRO A 244 7.92 9.25 -12.60
C PRO A 244 7.63 10.74 -12.39
N LEU A 245 7.70 11.51 -13.50
CA LEU A 245 7.41 12.94 -13.49
C LEU A 245 5.93 13.30 -13.37
N SER A 246 5.04 12.32 -13.57
CA SER A 246 3.58 12.52 -13.58
C SER A 246 2.88 11.43 -12.75
N SER A 247 2.18 10.53 -13.40
CA SER A 247 1.54 9.36 -12.76
C SER A 247 2.35 8.11 -12.99
N THR A 248 2.24 7.14 -12.09
CA THR A 248 2.81 5.81 -12.28
C THR A 248 2.10 5.09 -13.43
N GLY A 249 2.85 4.39 -14.28
CA GLY A 249 2.31 3.46 -15.25
C GLY A 249 2.22 2.05 -14.69
N GLU A 250 1.37 1.20 -15.31
CA GLU A 250 1.29 -0.22 -14.95
C GLU A 250 2.48 -0.98 -15.54
N SER A 251 3.13 -1.79 -14.72
CA SER A 251 4.20 -2.67 -15.17
C SER A 251 3.68 -3.68 -16.19
N GLY A 252 4.45 -3.88 -17.25
CA GLY A 252 4.10 -4.83 -18.30
C GLY A 252 3.17 -4.29 -19.38
N GLN A 253 2.62 -3.08 -19.26
CA GLN A 253 1.92 -2.43 -20.37
C GLN A 253 2.88 -1.97 -21.47
N PHE A 254 4.10 -1.59 -21.08
CA PHE A 254 5.18 -1.13 -21.94
C PHE A 254 6.46 -1.92 -21.70
N SER A 255 7.61 -1.37 -22.10
CA SER A 255 8.91 -2.00 -21.96
C SER A 255 9.48 -1.99 -20.53
N ASN A 256 8.79 -1.37 -19.55
CA ASN A 256 9.27 -1.15 -18.19
C ASN A 256 10.63 -0.44 -18.09
N TYR A 257 10.92 0.43 -19.04
CA TYR A 257 12.08 1.29 -18.98
C TYR A 257 11.63 2.72 -18.69
N GLY A 258 12.01 3.22 -17.55
CA GLY A 258 11.90 4.64 -17.22
C GLY A 258 12.73 5.47 -18.19
N MET A 259 12.34 6.71 -18.40
CA MET A 259 13.10 7.61 -19.29
C MET A 259 14.45 7.96 -18.67
N MET A 260 15.53 7.53 -19.34
CA MET A 260 16.87 7.96 -18.96
C MET A 260 17.03 9.45 -19.28
N LYS A 261 17.28 10.26 -18.27
CA LYS A 261 17.51 11.71 -18.35
C LYS A 261 18.77 12.05 -17.58
N PRO A 262 19.38 13.24 -17.80
CA PRO A 262 20.46 13.72 -16.95
C PRO A 262 20.13 13.68 -15.46
N SER A 263 18.86 13.96 -15.08
CA SER A 263 18.35 13.88 -13.72
C SER A 263 18.40 12.47 -13.11
N THR A 264 18.27 11.42 -13.90
CA THR A 264 18.38 10.03 -13.42
C THR A 264 19.81 9.67 -13.08
N THR A 265 20.77 10.12 -13.90
CA THR A 265 22.20 9.95 -13.62
C THR A 265 22.61 10.73 -12.37
N GLU A 266 22.14 11.96 -12.22
CA GLU A 266 22.38 12.79 -11.04
C GLU A 266 21.80 12.15 -9.77
N PHE A 267 20.56 11.62 -9.84
CA PHE A 267 19.95 10.88 -8.76
C PHE A 267 20.81 9.68 -8.32
N MET A 268 21.33 8.88 -9.26
CA MET A 268 22.21 7.74 -8.94
C MET A 268 23.54 8.19 -8.33
N ASN A 269 24.10 9.32 -8.78
CA ASN A 269 25.29 9.90 -8.17
C ASN A 269 25.03 10.37 -6.73
N GLN A 270 23.87 10.94 -6.46
CA GLN A 270 23.45 11.31 -5.08
C GLN A 270 23.32 10.05 -4.21
N VAL A 271 22.65 8.99 -4.69
CA VAL A 271 22.53 7.71 -3.99
C VAL A 271 23.90 7.17 -3.64
N LYS A 272 24.80 7.11 -4.61
CA LYS A 272 26.18 6.66 -4.39
C LYS A 272 26.90 7.52 -3.34
N ALA A 273 26.79 8.82 -3.44
CA ALA A 273 27.43 9.74 -2.48
C ALA A 273 26.93 9.60 -1.05
N VAL A 274 25.65 9.21 -0.87
CA VAL A 274 25.07 8.91 0.44
C VAL A 274 25.63 7.60 1.00
N ILE A 275 25.68 6.56 0.18
CA ILE A 275 26.26 5.25 0.55
C ILE A 275 27.75 5.39 0.90
N ASP A 276 28.52 6.15 0.11
CA ASP A 276 29.97 6.40 0.34
C ASP A 276 30.22 7.14 1.68
N LYS A 277 29.22 7.86 2.19
CA LYS A 277 29.25 8.50 3.53
C LYS A 277 28.85 7.53 4.66
N GLY A 278 28.59 6.28 4.35
CA GLY A 278 28.16 5.25 5.30
C GLY A 278 26.75 5.52 5.87
N ILE A 279 25.85 6.15 5.09
CA ILE A 279 24.45 6.31 5.44
C ILE A 279 23.67 5.20 4.74
N PRO A 280 22.86 4.40 5.47
CA PRO A 280 21.98 3.40 4.88
C PRO A 280 21.02 4.03 3.88
N VAL A 281 20.92 3.43 2.69
CA VAL A 281 19.97 3.86 1.65
C VAL A 281 18.97 2.76 1.39
N SER A 282 17.69 3.10 1.48
CA SER A 282 16.60 2.24 1.00
C SER A 282 16.16 2.72 -0.39
N MET A 283 16.26 1.85 -1.37
CA MET A 283 15.83 2.12 -2.74
C MET A 283 14.34 1.79 -2.88
N VAL A 284 13.54 2.80 -3.18
CA VAL A 284 12.08 2.73 -3.34
C VAL A 284 11.74 2.93 -4.82
N ASP A 285 11.50 1.85 -5.54
CA ASP A 285 11.24 1.89 -6.98
C ASP A 285 9.73 1.93 -7.25
N VAL A 286 9.17 3.12 -7.32
CA VAL A 286 7.75 3.37 -7.58
C VAL A 286 7.51 4.03 -8.96
N TYR A 287 8.44 3.86 -9.88
CA TYR A 287 8.30 4.37 -11.23
C TYR A 287 7.13 3.71 -11.97
N PHE A 288 6.96 2.42 -11.78
CA PHE A 288 5.83 1.61 -12.26
C PHE A 288 5.08 1.01 -11.07
N ALA A 289 3.77 0.84 -11.21
CA ALA A 289 3.02 -0.05 -10.35
C ALA A 289 3.26 -1.50 -10.77
N ASN A 290 3.36 -2.41 -9.81
CA ASN A 290 3.45 -3.86 -10.01
C ASN A 290 4.70 -4.35 -10.77
N GLY A 291 5.84 -3.67 -10.63
CA GLY A 291 7.12 -4.13 -11.15
C GLY A 291 8.16 -3.04 -11.30
N SER A 292 9.41 -3.42 -11.22
CA SER A 292 10.59 -2.54 -11.20
C SER A 292 10.84 -1.79 -12.51
N ASP A 293 11.55 -0.66 -12.41
CA ASP A 293 12.11 0.06 -13.54
C ASP A 293 13.43 -0.55 -14.00
N ASN A 294 13.44 -1.10 -15.22
CA ASN A 294 14.65 -1.66 -15.83
C ASN A 294 15.79 -0.64 -15.97
N THR A 295 15.47 0.66 -16.15
CA THR A 295 16.48 1.72 -16.21
C THR A 295 17.18 1.88 -14.86
N LEU A 296 16.43 1.94 -13.76
CA LEU A 296 16.99 2.00 -12.41
C LEU A 296 17.88 0.78 -12.15
N MET A 297 17.38 -0.41 -12.42
CA MET A 297 18.13 -1.67 -12.17
C MET A 297 19.44 -1.72 -12.98
N SER A 298 19.42 -1.24 -14.23
CA SER A 298 20.62 -1.14 -15.06
C SER A 298 21.65 -0.18 -14.46
N LEU A 299 21.20 0.96 -13.95
CA LEU A 299 22.06 1.96 -13.30
C LEU A 299 22.60 1.43 -11.95
N MET A 300 21.79 0.80 -11.13
CA MET A 300 22.25 0.17 -9.88
C MET A 300 23.34 -0.87 -10.13
N LYS A 301 23.18 -1.67 -11.19
CA LYS A 301 24.21 -2.63 -11.62
C LYS A 301 25.48 -1.93 -12.10
N GLN A 302 25.37 -0.88 -12.94
CA GLN A 302 26.53 -0.11 -13.46
C GLN A 302 27.33 0.55 -12.34
N HIS A 303 26.66 1.03 -11.29
CA HIS A 303 27.29 1.69 -10.14
C HIS A 303 27.69 0.72 -9.02
N ASP A 304 27.51 -0.59 -9.21
CA ASP A 304 27.80 -1.64 -8.21
C ASP A 304 27.07 -1.39 -6.88
N LEU A 305 25.78 -1.07 -6.94
CA LEU A 305 24.95 -0.70 -5.78
C LEU A 305 23.97 -1.79 -5.34
N LEU A 306 23.78 -2.86 -6.13
CA LEU A 306 22.76 -3.89 -5.87
C LEU A 306 22.79 -4.46 -4.44
N TYR A 307 23.99 -4.67 -3.89
CA TYR A 307 24.18 -5.20 -2.53
C TYR A 307 24.78 -4.20 -1.55
N LYS A 308 24.74 -2.91 -1.88
CA LYS A 308 25.21 -1.82 -1.01
C LYS A 308 24.08 -1.01 -0.42
N VAL A 309 22.85 -1.20 -0.90
CA VAL A 309 21.64 -0.59 -0.32
C VAL A 309 21.18 -1.37 0.91
N ALA A 310 20.57 -0.68 1.88
CA ALA A 310 20.00 -1.32 3.05
C ALA A 310 18.72 -2.10 2.74
N ALA A 311 17.93 -1.60 1.76
CA ALA A 311 16.73 -2.27 1.26
C ALA A 311 16.46 -1.87 -0.19
N TYR A 312 15.72 -2.71 -0.90
CA TYR A 312 15.18 -2.45 -2.23
C TYR A 312 13.76 -2.99 -2.31
N ASN A 313 12.85 -2.21 -2.86
CA ASN A 313 11.52 -2.67 -3.22
C ASN A 313 11.04 -2.00 -4.50
N GLY A 314 10.34 -2.75 -5.36
CA GLY A 314 9.88 -2.29 -6.67
C GLY A 314 8.66 -3.06 -7.17
N TRP A 315 7.85 -3.60 -6.27
CA TRP A 315 6.64 -4.34 -6.63
C TRP A 315 5.45 -3.93 -5.78
N ASN A 316 4.25 -4.15 -6.35
CA ASN A 316 2.94 -3.78 -5.88
C ASN A 316 2.66 -2.28 -6.11
N THR A 317 1.65 -1.70 -5.43
CA THR A 317 1.36 -0.27 -5.51
C THR A 317 2.41 0.55 -4.75
N ALA A 318 2.46 1.85 -4.99
CA ALA A 318 3.53 2.68 -4.44
C ALA A 318 3.60 2.65 -2.91
N SER A 319 2.46 2.72 -2.21
CA SER A 319 2.44 2.68 -0.74
C SER A 319 2.91 1.34 -0.18
N ASN A 320 2.54 0.22 -0.80
CA ASN A 320 3.06 -1.08 -0.40
C ASN A 320 4.57 -1.15 -0.56
N THR A 321 5.10 -0.72 -1.72
CA THR A 321 6.54 -0.62 -2.00
C THR A 321 7.27 0.26 -0.98
N ILE A 322 6.73 1.45 -0.67
CA ILE A 322 7.28 2.38 0.32
C ILE A 322 7.34 1.73 1.71
N GLY A 323 6.26 1.11 2.14
CA GLY A 323 6.18 0.49 3.45
C GLY A 323 7.15 -0.68 3.62
N TYR A 324 7.26 -1.55 2.62
CA TYR A 324 8.25 -2.62 2.62
C TYR A 324 9.68 -2.07 2.68
N ALA A 325 10.00 -1.07 1.87
CA ALA A 325 11.33 -0.47 1.81
C ALA A 325 11.74 0.20 3.13
N ILE A 326 10.81 0.91 3.79
CA ILE A 326 11.03 1.52 5.10
C ILE A 326 11.27 0.45 6.15
N ALA A 327 10.39 -0.54 6.24
CA ALA A 327 10.46 -1.57 7.27
C ALA A 327 11.72 -2.45 7.13
N GLN A 328 12.05 -2.86 5.90
CA GLN A 328 13.26 -3.64 5.64
C GLN A 328 14.53 -2.86 5.99
N ALA A 329 14.59 -1.56 5.69
CA ALA A 329 15.75 -0.73 6.02
C ALA A 329 15.96 -0.57 7.54
N ILE A 330 14.87 -0.54 8.32
CA ILE A 330 14.93 -0.54 9.80
C ILE A 330 15.48 -1.86 10.32
N LEU A 331 15.08 -2.99 9.74
CA LEU A 331 15.44 -4.32 10.22
C LEU A 331 16.79 -4.82 9.67
N ALA A 332 17.28 -4.23 8.57
CA ALA A 332 18.52 -4.64 7.92
C ALA A 332 19.76 -4.68 8.84
N PRO A 333 19.97 -3.74 9.77
CA PRO A 333 21.12 -3.79 10.68
C PRO A 333 21.20 -5.03 11.58
N ASP A 334 20.08 -5.69 11.84
CA ASP A 334 19.99 -6.88 12.67
C ASP A 334 20.14 -8.18 11.88
N MET A 335 20.23 -8.09 10.55
CA MET A 335 20.45 -9.24 9.68
C MET A 335 21.93 -9.61 9.60
N SER A 336 22.22 -10.90 9.44
CA SER A 336 23.56 -11.31 9.01
C SER A 336 23.81 -10.81 7.58
N GLU A 337 25.10 -10.71 7.18
CA GLU A 337 25.44 -10.34 5.80
C GLU A 337 24.80 -11.28 4.77
N THR A 338 24.72 -12.57 5.09
CA THR A 338 24.08 -13.58 4.24
C THR A 338 22.57 -13.34 4.13
N ASP A 339 21.88 -13.20 5.25
CA ASP A 339 20.41 -12.99 5.24
C ASP A 339 20.04 -11.68 4.53
N HIS A 340 20.83 -10.61 4.72
CA HIS A 340 20.62 -9.34 4.03
C HIS A 340 20.81 -9.48 2.51
N ARG A 341 21.84 -10.19 2.06
CA ARG A 341 22.05 -10.48 0.63
C ARG A 341 20.93 -11.33 0.06
N ASP A 342 20.46 -12.32 0.79
CA ASP A 342 19.37 -13.20 0.36
C ASP A 342 18.07 -12.41 0.25
N MET A 343 17.75 -11.56 1.22
CA MET A 343 16.60 -10.65 1.15
C MET A 343 16.63 -9.76 -0.11
N LEU A 344 17.77 -9.11 -0.39
CA LEU A 344 17.90 -8.26 -1.57
C LEU A 344 17.80 -9.09 -2.86
N THR A 345 18.38 -10.29 -2.88
CA THR A 345 18.31 -11.19 -4.03
C THR A 345 16.88 -11.62 -4.32
N GLU A 346 16.12 -12.01 -3.31
CA GLU A 346 14.68 -12.32 -3.45
C GLU A 346 13.90 -11.16 -4.02
N GLN A 347 14.14 -9.94 -3.51
CA GLN A 347 13.49 -8.73 -4.05
C GLN A 347 13.84 -8.49 -5.53
N TYR A 348 15.09 -8.67 -5.93
CA TYR A 348 15.49 -8.52 -7.33
C TYR A 348 14.90 -9.61 -8.22
N ILE A 349 14.84 -10.86 -7.75
CA ILE A 349 14.24 -11.97 -8.50
C ILE A 349 12.74 -11.74 -8.65
N ASP A 350 12.03 -11.39 -7.58
CA ASP A 350 10.59 -11.16 -7.65
C ASP A 350 10.25 -9.85 -8.37
N ASN A 351 10.67 -8.70 -7.82
CA ASN A 351 10.15 -7.40 -8.26
C ASN A 351 10.66 -7.03 -9.67
N TRP A 352 11.93 -7.37 -9.96
CA TRP A 352 12.53 -7.04 -11.24
C TRP A 352 12.45 -8.20 -12.24
N ALA A 353 13.05 -9.37 -11.94
CA ALA A 353 13.12 -10.42 -12.94
C ALA A 353 11.74 -10.97 -13.27
N TYR A 354 10.93 -11.30 -12.28
CA TYR A 354 9.61 -11.88 -12.51
C TYR A 354 8.55 -10.82 -12.84
N GLN A 355 8.26 -9.91 -11.92
CA GLN A 355 7.11 -8.99 -12.05
C GLN A 355 7.27 -8.03 -13.24
N ALA A 356 8.44 -7.41 -13.39
CA ALA A 356 8.66 -6.45 -14.46
C ALA A 356 8.91 -7.09 -15.84
N ASN A 357 9.44 -8.31 -15.91
CA ASN A 357 9.93 -8.87 -17.17
C ASN A 357 9.29 -10.20 -17.58
N VAL A 358 9.06 -11.14 -16.65
CA VAL A 358 8.59 -12.50 -16.97
C VAL A 358 7.06 -12.61 -16.93
N ARG A 359 6.41 -12.06 -15.92
CA ARG A 359 4.95 -12.18 -15.69
C ARG A 359 4.12 -11.83 -16.91
N LYS A 360 4.44 -10.74 -17.60
CA LYS A 360 3.76 -10.30 -18.82
C LYS A 360 3.79 -11.37 -19.93
N ASN A 361 4.95 -12.00 -20.12
CA ASN A 361 5.10 -13.02 -21.15
C ASN A 361 4.29 -14.28 -20.81
N ILE A 362 4.26 -14.68 -19.54
CA ILE A 362 3.45 -15.80 -19.08
C ILE A 362 1.96 -15.50 -19.29
N ASN A 363 1.49 -14.33 -18.88
CA ASN A 363 0.10 -13.91 -19.07
C ASN A 363 -0.31 -13.95 -20.56
N ARG A 364 0.56 -13.42 -21.44
CA ARG A 364 0.31 -13.44 -22.90
C ARG A 364 0.25 -14.86 -23.46
N LEU A 365 1.12 -15.76 -23.02
CA LEU A 365 1.09 -17.17 -23.44
C LEU A 365 -0.19 -17.86 -22.97
N THR A 366 -0.61 -17.62 -21.74
CA THR A 366 -1.85 -18.19 -21.18
C THR A 366 -3.10 -17.68 -21.91
N GLU A 367 -3.13 -16.42 -22.31
CA GLU A 367 -4.21 -15.85 -23.11
C GLU A 367 -4.25 -16.46 -24.52
N LEU A 368 -3.09 -16.64 -25.17
CA LEU A 368 -2.98 -17.29 -26.48
C LEU A 368 -3.42 -18.76 -26.43
N GLU A 369 -3.06 -19.48 -25.38
CA GLU A 369 -3.52 -20.86 -25.19
C GLU A 369 -5.05 -20.93 -25.02
N ARG A 370 -5.64 -20.04 -24.22
CA ARG A 370 -7.10 -19.96 -24.05
C ARG A 370 -7.84 -19.66 -25.36
N THR A 371 -7.28 -18.82 -26.23
CA THR A 371 -7.87 -18.48 -27.52
C THR A 371 -7.73 -19.59 -28.56
N ASN A 372 -6.77 -20.50 -28.40
CA ASN A 372 -6.59 -21.66 -29.30
C ASN A 372 -7.45 -22.88 -28.91
N TYR A 373 -8.14 -22.85 -27.77
CA TYR A 373 -9.06 -23.92 -27.33
C TYR A 373 -10.54 -23.54 -27.47
N ILE A 374 -10.87 -22.42 -28.15
CA ILE A 374 -12.22 -22.04 -28.60
C ILE A 374 -12.30 -22.15 -30.13
#